data_38505acda45cfb26f3a05515cf2d3db4
#
_entry.id   38505acda45cfb26f3a05515cf2d3db4
#
_cell.length_a   1.000
_cell.length_b   1.000
_cell.length_c   1.000
_cell.angle_alpha   90.00
_cell.angle_beta   90.00
_cell.angle_gamma   90.00
#
_symmetry.space_group_name_H-M   'P 1'
#
loop_
_entity.id
_entity.type
_entity.pdbx_description
1 polymer ?
#
loop_
_entity_poly.entity_id
_entity_poly.type
_entity_poly.pdbx_seq_one_letter_code
_entity_poly.pdbx_strand_id
1 'polypeptide(L)'
;MSLRTLIALIILGALVLSIGSMAAAYFFMHDQLIALFPNAEQARAIEALQLLLIQYAAITAAASTVITALCFLVLSRYLIRPLQAMVHGIEAFAERSERIDLTEFKGAPKEVAELAHVFNDFTVKVEEAHARDVEVSRMKSDFISTAAHQFRTPLTGIRWALEALEKEKLPESQMALVQSAKDKSHQLVNIVGTLLDISAIESGKHKYTFAPVDIVVLTHTVAQDFGELAERAKVSLYYVPPEGEVPLVRADIEQIKWILNNIIENAVRYTPSGGSVRVMLDSGADRVFVRVRDTGIGIKPEDRGNIFERFYRAENAVAKENAGNGLGLYIARTIATDHGGDLNFEPNKEGPGTTFTLSLPIAG
;
A
#
# COMPACT_ATOMS: atom_id res chain seq x y z
N MET A 1 11.95 27.35 4.28
CA MET A 1 12.89 28.16 5.09
C MET A 1 13.03 27.50 6.44
N SER A 2 14.24 27.18 6.90
CA SER A 2 14.42 26.48 8.17
C SER A 2 14.04 27.39 9.36
N LEU A 3 13.59 26.78 10.47
CA LEU A 3 13.28 27.52 11.71
C LEU A 3 14.47 28.38 12.17
N ARG A 4 15.70 27.87 11.99
CA ARG A 4 16.93 28.63 12.25
C ARG A 4 17.04 29.89 11.41
N THR A 5 16.74 29.81 10.12
CA THR A 5 16.80 30.95 9.18
C THR A 5 15.73 31.99 9.51
N LEU A 6 14.52 31.54 9.90
CA LEU A 6 13.45 32.44 10.31
C LEU A 6 13.79 33.20 11.60
N ILE A 7 14.30 32.50 12.62
CA ILE A 7 14.72 33.12 13.90
C ILE A 7 15.90 34.08 13.67
N ALA A 8 16.88 33.72 12.86
CA ALA A 8 18.02 34.59 12.53
C ALA A 8 17.53 35.87 11.79
N LEU A 9 16.55 35.76 10.88
CA LEU A 9 15.96 36.91 10.19
C LEU A 9 15.19 37.83 11.14
N ILE A 10 14.43 37.28 12.10
CA ILE A 10 13.69 38.06 13.10
C ILE A 10 14.67 38.81 14.01
N ILE A 11 15.73 38.16 14.44
CA ILE A 11 16.78 38.75 15.28
C ILE A 11 17.53 39.88 14.53
N LEU A 12 17.86 39.63 13.26
CA LEU A 12 18.51 40.62 12.41
C LEU A 12 17.58 41.81 12.17
N GLY A 13 16.29 41.57 11.92
CA GLY A 13 15.29 42.63 11.76
C GLY A 13 15.12 43.47 13.01
N ALA A 14 15.07 42.87 14.20
CA ALA A 14 15.00 43.59 15.47
C ALA A 14 16.26 44.45 15.73
N LEU A 15 17.43 43.93 15.37
CA LEU A 15 18.72 44.65 15.48
C LEU A 15 18.75 45.87 14.54
N VAL A 16 18.33 45.71 13.28
CA VAL A 16 18.26 46.79 12.30
C VAL A 16 17.25 47.85 12.71
N LEU A 17 16.09 47.47 13.24
CA LEU A 17 15.10 48.40 13.77
C LEU A 17 15.61 49.19 15.00
N SER A 18 16.33 48.51 15.91
CA SER A 18 16.94 49.15 17.09
C SER A 18 17.99 50.19 16.67
N ILE A 19 18.91 49.83 15.77
CA ILE A 19 19.93 50.74 15.23
C ILE A 19 19.28 51.91 14.46
N GLY A 20 18.27 51.64 13.64
CA GLY A 20 17.56 52.62 12.84
C GLY A 20 16.80 53.64 13.73
N SER A 21 16.14 53.20 14.80
CA SER A 21 15.43 54.07 15.76
C SER A 21 16.39 54.95 16.54
N MET A 22 17.57 54.44 16.90
CA MET A 22 18.60 55.22 17.58
C MET A 22 19.22 56.27 16.65
N ALA A 23 19.49 55.92 15.39
CA ALA A 23 19.98 56.89 14.41
C ALA A 23 18.97 58.02 14.15
N ALA A 24 17.67 57.66 14.00
CA ALA A 24 16.60 58.63 13.82
C ALA A 24 16.46 59.57 15.03
N ALA A 25 16.50 59.04 16.27
CA ALA A 25 16.49 59.83 17.50
C ALA A 25 17.69 60.78 17.61
N TYR A 26 18.88 60.30 17.19
CA TYR A 26 20.09 61.14 17.15
C TYR A 26 19.93 62.31 16.16
N PHE A 27 19.53 62.08 14.95
CA PHE A 27 19.32 63.11 13.93
C PHE A 27 18.28 64.12 14.38
N PHE A 28 17.14 63.66 14.92
CA PHE A 28 16.08 64.53 15.41
C PHE A 28 16.54 65.46 16.57
N MET A 29 17.27 64.88 17.54
CA MET A 29 17.85 65.67 18.64
C MET A 29 18.93 66.65 18.20
N HIS A 30 19.79 66.20 17.23
CA HIS A 30 20.83 67.03 16.66
C HIS A 30 20.26 68.34 16.07
N ASP A 31 19.25 68.24 15.19
CA ASP A 31 18.64 69.43 14.53
C ASP A 31 17.97 70.38 15.56
N GLN A 32 17.30 69.80 16.55
CA GLN A 32 16.66 70.61 17.63
C GLN A 32 17.68 71.31 18.49
N LEU A 33 18.82 70.69 18.86
CA LEU A 33 19.86 71.27 19.66
C LEU A 33 20.59 72.43 18.96
N ILE A 34 20.89 72.26 17.66
CA ILE A 34 21.53 73.33 16.85
C ILE A 34 20.60 74.55 16.76
N ALA A 35 19.29 74.38 16.61
CA ALA A 35 18.29 75.47 16.52
C ALA A 35 18.15 76.29 17.83
N LEU A 36 18.42 75.68 18.98
CA LEU A 36 18.21 76.30 20.29
C LEU A 36 19.40 77.12 20.81
N PHE A 37 20.63 76.92 20.24
CA PHE A 37 21.86 77.51 20.81
C PHE A 37 22.81 78.10 19.72
N PRO A 38 22.64 79.36 19.35
CA PRO A 38 23.39 79.99 18.27
C PRO A 38 24.79 80.54 18.59
N ASN A 39 25.28 80.49 19.88
CA ASN A 39 26.56 81.08 20.29
C ASN A 39 27.72 80.09 20.33
N ALA A 40 28.98 80.56 20.00
CA ALA A 40 30.17 79.74 19.84
C ALA A 40 30.66 79.02 21.11
N GLU A 41 30.43 79.49 22.32
CA GLU A 41 30.79 78.79 23.57
C GLU A 41 29.83 77.63 23.87
N GLN A 42 28.58 77.78 23.45
CA GLN A 42 27.57 76.71 23.58
C GLN A 42 27.79 75.62 22.52
N ALA A 43 28.40 75.88 21.39
CA ALA A 43 28.75 74.93 20.36
C ALA A 43 29.66 73.81 20.87
N ARG A 44 30.66 74.15 21.71
CA ARG A 44 31.58 73.13 22.34
C ARG A 44 30.83 72.20 23.35
N ALA A 45 29.89 72.76 24.10
CA ALA A 45 29.08 71.94 25.00
C ALA A 45 28.13 70.98 24.21
N ILE A 46 27.63 71.42 23.08
CA ILE A 46 26.78 70.61 22.17
C ILE A 46 27.62 69.49 21.56
N GLU A 47 28.85 69.75 21.08
CA GLU A 47 29.74 68.69 20.54
C GLU A 47 30.08 67.66 21.65
N ALA A 48 30.35 68.06 22.87
CA ALA A 48 30.61 67.13 23.97
C ALA A 48 29.37 66.27 24.31
N LEU A 49 28.18 66.87 24.30
CA LEU A 49 26.93 66.15 24.52
C LEU A 49 26.61 65.17 23.38
N GLN A 50 26.90 65.54 22.13
CA GLN A 50 26.75 64.69 20.98
C GLN A 50 27.71 63.50 21.07
N LEU A 51 28.95 63.72 21.43
CA LEU A 51 29.94 62.64 21.63
C LEU A 51 29.49 61.63 22.69
N LEU A 52 28.95 62.13 23.83
CA LEU A 52 28.40 61.33 24.90
C LEU A 52 27.17 60.52 24.41
N LEU A 53 26.30 61.10 23.62
CA LEU A 53 25.12 60.43 23.03
C LEU A 53 25.53 59.35 22.05
N ILE A 54 26.53 59.58 21.21
CA ILE A 54 27.09 58.58 20.30
C ILE A 54 27.70 57.41 21.08
N GLN A 55 28.50 57.70 22.13
CA GLN A 55 29.07 56.67 22.96
C GLN A 55 28.01 55.84 23.68
N TYR A 56 26.97 56.50 24.25
CA TYR A 56 25.85 55.77 24.85
C TYR A 56 25.07 54.92 23.84
N ALA A 57 24.83 55.45 22.66
CA ALA A 57 24.20 54.73 21.59
C ALA A 57 25.03 53.48 21.14
N ALA A 58 26.34 53.63 21.02
CA ALA A 58 27.24 52.52 20.67
C ALA A 58 27.25 51.43 21.74
N ILE A 59 27.29 51.83 23.03
CA ILE A 59 27.28 50.89 24.17
C ILE A 59 25.96 50.13 24.23
N THR A 60 24.80 50.80 24.06
CA THR A 60 23.48 50.15 24.06
C THR A 60 23.30 49.24 22.89
N ALA A 61 23.80 49.60 21.69
CA ALA A 61 23.77 48.75 20.51
C ALA A 61 24.63 47.48 20.71
N ALA A 62 25.84 47.65 21.24
CA ALA A 62 26.72 46.51 21.56
C ALA A 62 26.10 45.58 22.62
N ALA A 63 25.51 46.13 23.69
CA ALA A 63 24.84 45.37 24.71
C ALA A 63 23.61 44.58 24.15
N SER A 64 22.79 45.24 23.30
CA SER A 64 21.66 44.63 22.65
C SER A 64 22.11 43.48 21.73
N THR A 65 23.20 43.66 20.99
CA THR A 65 23.76 42.62 20.11
C THR A 65 24.20 41.38 20.90
N VAL A 66 24.91 41.61 22.01
CA VAL A 66 25.38 40.52 22.90
C VAL A 66 24.20 39.78 23.53
N ILE A 67 23.17 40.47 24.03
CA ILE A 67 21.99 39.85 24.63
C ILE A 67 21.24 39.03 23.58
N THR A 68 21.09 39.56 22.37
CA THR A 68 20.40 38.86 21.26
C THR A 68 21.17 37.60 20.85
N ALA A 69 22.49 37.67 20.72
CA ALA A 69 23.34 36.53 20.43
C ALA A 69 23.24 35.45 21.53
N LEU A 70 23.25 35.87 22.81
CA LEU A 70 23.12 34.95 23.95
C LEU A 70 21.73 34.26 23.95
N CYS A 71 20.65 35.02 23.73
CA CYS A 71 19.30 34.47 23.60
C CYS A 71 19.20 33.46 22.45
N PHE A 72 19.82 33.77 21.29
CA PHE A 72 19.86 32.83 20.17
C PHE A 72 20.63 31.54 20.52
N LEU A 73 21.78 31.64 21.18
CA LEU A 73 22.54 30.47 21.60
C LEU A 73 21.74 29.59 22.57
N VAL A 74 21.09 30.21 23.56
CA VAL A 74 20.24 29.50 24.52
C VAL A 74 19.06 28.82 23.78
N LEU A 75 18.33 29.55 22.95
CA LEU A 75 17.21 29.02 22.21
C LEU A 75 17.65 27.90 21.26
N SER A 76 18.75 28.08 20.54
CA SER A 76 19.31 27.07 19.63
C SER A 76 19.69 25.79 20.37
N ARG A 77 20.31 25.90 21.57
CA ARG A 77 20.78 24.74 22.33
C ARG A 77 19.63 24.01 23.03
N TYR A 78 18.71 24.74 23.65
CA TYR A 78 17.69 24.14 24.52
C TYR A 78 16.38 23.82 23.82
N LEU A 79 16.07 24.43 22.66
CA LEU A 79 14.81 24.20 21.97
C LEU A 79 15.02 23.65 20.55
N ILE A 80 15.84 24.35 19.73
CA ILE A 80 15.93 24.00 18.30
C ILE A 80 16.61 22.65 18.08
N ARG A 81 17.75 22.40 18.75
CA ARG A 81 18.48 21.13 18.59
C ARG A 81 17.67 19.91 19.05
N PRO A 82 17.05 19.89 20.25
CA PRO A 82 16.22 18.76 20.65
C PRO A 82 15.02 18.51 19.73
N LEU A 83 14.34 19.57 19.25
CA LEU A 83 13.25 19.41 18.30
C LEU A 83 13.71 18.81 16.96
N GLN A 84 14.90 19.19 16.49
CA GLN A 84 15.48 18.59 15.29
C GLN A 84 15.87 17.13 15.53
N ALA A 85 16.44 16.79 16.68
CA ALA A 85 16.73 15.41 17.05
C ALA A 85 15.44 14.56 17.08
N MET A 86 14.32 15.11 17.59
CA MET A 86 13.03 14.43 17.52
C MET A 86 12.57 14.16 16.08
N VAL A 87 12.63 15.16 15.21
CA VAL A 87 12.21 14.98 13.80
C VAL A 87 13.05 13.89 13.13
N HIS A 88 14.38 13.94 13.30
CA HIS A 88 15.26 12.90 12.73
C HIS A 88 15.01 11.53 13.35
N GLY A 89 14.72 11.45 14.65
CA GLY A 89 14.39 10.19 15.31
C GLY A 89 13.06 9.59 14.81
N ILE A 90 12.07 10.44 14.54
CA ILE A 90 10.78 10.01 13.94
C ILE A 90 11.01 9.48 12.50
N GLU A 91 11.82 10.18 11.70
CA GLU A 91 12.18 9.74 10.35
C GLU A 91 12.95 8.41 10.37
N ALA A 92 13.95 8.29 11.28
CA ALA A 92 14.73 7.06 11.45
C ALA A 92 13.85 5.87 11.91
N PHE A 93 12.85 6.10 12.76
CA PHE A 93 11.90 5.08 13.15
C PHE A 93 11.02 4.65 11.95
N ALA A 94 10.54 5.59 11.16
CA ALA A 94 9.71 5.29 9.99
C ALA A 94 10.46 4.49 8.90
N GLU A 95 11.77 4.75 8.72
CA GLU A 95 12.57 4.10 7.69
C GLU A 95 13.27 2.81 8.16
N ARG A 96 13.73 2.78 9.43
CA ARG A 96 14.65 1.74 9.93
C ARG A 96 14.22 1.11 11.26
N SER A 97 13.07 1.51 11.80
CA SER A 97 12.61 1.09 13.14
C SER A 97 13.62 1.41 14.27
N GLU A 98 14.44 2.46 14.09
CA GLU A 98 15.38 2.89 15.11
C GLU A 98 14.69 3.80 16.14
N ARG A 99 14.97 3.60 17.43
CA ARG A 99 14.38 4.41 18.49
C ARG A 99 15.13 5.72 18.66
N ILE A 100 14.45 6.74 19.19
CA ILE A 100 15.07 8.02 19.52
C ILE A 100 16.11 7.82 20.63
N ASP A 101 17.33 8.34 20.44
CA ASP A 101 18.35 8.35 21.49
C ASP A 101 18.03 9.44 22.52
N LEU A 102 17.55 9.01 23.69
CA LEU A 102 17.20 9.91 24.79
C LEU A 102 18.39 10.68 25.37
N THR A 103 19.62 10.30 25.07
CA THR A 103 20.81 11.02 25.55
C THR A 103 20.96 12.38 24.90
N GLU A 104 20.43 12.57 23.69
CA GLU A 104 20.43 13.87 22.99
C GLU A 104 19.51 14.91 23.64
N PHE A 105 18.59 14.47 24.53
CA PHE A 105 17.64 15.34 25.23
C PHE A 105 18.13 15.75 26.64
N LYS A 106 19.36 15.38 27.01
CA LYS A 106 19.96 15.84 28.27
C LYS A 106 20.12 17.36 28.26
N GLY A 107 19.35 18.04 29.15
CA GLY A 107 19.35 19.51 29.24
C GLY A 107 18.26 20.19 28.36
N ALA A 108 17.46 19.44 27.63
CA ALA A 108 16.25 19.97 26.98
C ALA A 108 15.19 20.37 28.03
N PRO A 109 14.21 21.26 27.71
CA PRO A 109 13.04 21.49 28.52
C PRO A 109 12.34 20.17 28.87
N LYS A 110 11.76 20.11 30.08
CA LYS A 110 11.12 18.90 30.60
C LYS A 110 10.07 18.36 29.63
N GLU A 111 9.29 19.23 29.01
CA GLU A 111 8.22 18.91 28.08
C GLU A 111 8.74 18.23 26.79
N VAL A 112 9.92 18.65 26.32
CA VAL A 112 10.55 18.06 25.12
C VAL A 112 11.16 16.70 25.44
N ALA A 113 11.79 16.55 26.60
CA ALA A 113 12.32 15.27 27.06
C ALA A 113 11.18 14.27 27.33
N GLU A 114 10.08 14.69 27.94
CA GLU A 114 8.89 13.88 28.18
C GLU A 114 8.25 13.43 26.86
N LEU A 115 8.17 14.30 25.85
CA LEU A 115 7.69 13.96 24.52
C LEU A 115 8.53 12.87 23.85
N ALA A 116 9.86 12.93 23.98
CA ALA A 116 10.77 11.90 23.46
C ALA A 116 10.55 10.54 24.17
N HIS A 117 10.33 10.55 25.49
CA HIS A 117 9.98 9.33 26.22
C HIS A 117 8.65 8.74 25.77
N VAL A 118 7.59 9.57 25.70
CA VAL A 118 6.25 9.14 25.26
C VAL A 118 6.31 8.58 23.83
N PHE A 119 7.10 9.19 22.96
CA PHE A 119 7.28 8.67 21.60
C PHE A 119 7.97 7.29 21.61
N ASN A 120 9.04 7.09 22.37
CA ASN A 120 9.68 5.78 22.48
C ASN A 120 8.75 4.72 23.09
N ASP A 121 7.94 5.07 24.09
CA ASP A 121 6.94 4.16 24.65
C ASP A 121 5.86 3.80 23.61
N PHE A 122 5.48 4.76 22.77
CA PHE A 122 4.55 4.52 21.67
C PHE A 122 5.15 3.58 20.61
N THR A 123 6.43 3.79 20.23
CA THR A 123 7.10 2.91 19.26
C THR A 123 7.21 1.47 19.76
N VAL A 124 7.50 1.26 21.06
CA VAL A 124 7.48 -0.08 21.69
C VAL A 124 6.11 -0.74 21.54
N LYS A 125 5.02 -0.01 21.85
CA LYS A 125 3.66 -0.54 21.73
C LYS A 125 3.29 -0.88 20.29
N VAL A 126 3.73 -0.09 19.32
CA VAL A 126 3.53 -0.36 17.89
C VAL A 126 4.29 -1.62 17.47
N GLU A 127 5.56 -1.77 17.86
CA GLU A 127 6.35 -2.98 17.60
C GLU A 127 5.71 -4.24 18.23
N GLU A 128 5.26 -4.15 19.48
CA GLU A 128 4.58 -5.27 20.17
C GLU A 128 3.23 -5.62 19.52
N ALA A 129 2.47 -4.63 19.05
CA ALA A 129 1.21 -4.86 18.33
C ALA A 129 1.50 -5.56 16.99
N HIS A 130 2.47 -5.06 16.23
CA HIS A 130 2.88 -5.67 14.97
C HIS A 130 3.40 -7.11 15.16
N ALA A 131 4.24 -7.35 16.16
CA ALA A 131 4.72 -8.69 16.48
C ALA A 131 3.58 -9.65 16.83
N ARG A 132 2.57 -9.18 17.58
CA ARG A 132 1.37 -9.96 17.90
C ARG A 132 0.55 -10.28 16.65
N ASP A 133 0.36 -9.33 15.75
CA ASP A 133 -0.38 -9.54 14.50
C ASP A 133 0.32 -10.56 13.60
N VAL A 134 1.64 -10.50 13.50
CA VAL A 134 2.45 -11.49 12.77
C VAL A 134 2.33 -12.88 13.41
N GLU A 135 2.39 -12.98 14.73
CA GLU A 135 2.26 -14.26 15.46
C GLU A 135 0.85 -14.88 15.30
N VAL A 136 -0.21 -14.05 15.39
CA VAL A 136 -1.60 -14.49 15.15
C VAL A 136 -1.76 -14.97 13.71
N SER A 137 -1.21 -14.24 12.74
CA SER A 137 -1.24 -14.64 11.32
C SER A 137 -0.52 -15.98 11.10
N ARG A 138 0.64 -16.15 11.72
CA ARG A 138 1.40 -17.40 11.67
C ARG A 138 0.63 -18.57 12.29
N MET A 139 0.10 -18.40 13.51
CA MET A 139 -0.69 -19.45 14.17
C MET A 139 -1.91 -19.85 13.35
N LYS A 140 -2.60 -18.86 12.73
CA LYS A 140 -3.72 -19.10 11.83
C LYS A 140 -3.31 -19.95 10.62
N SER A 141 -2.17 -19.62 9.99
CA SER A 141 -1.64 -20.38 8.86
C SER A 141 -1.25 -21.80 9.24
N ASP A 142 -0.56 -21.98 10.35
CA ASP A 142 -0.15 -23.31 10.83
C ASP A 142 -1.36 -24.19 11.20
N PHE A 143 -2.42 -23.58 11.79
CA PHE A 143 -3.69 -24.27 12.07
C PHE A 143 -4.38 -24.72 10.77
N ILE A 144 -4.52 -23.83 9.78
CA ILE A 144 -5.13 -24.15 8.48
C ILE A 144 -4.35 -25.27 7.79
N SER A 145 -3.02 -25.18 7.78
CA SER A 145 -2.15 -26.20 7.17
C SER A 145 -2.33 -27.58 7.81
N THR A 146 -2.34 -27.62 9.14
CA THR A 146 -2.53 -28.85 9.89
C THR A 146 -3.93 -29.45 9.67
N ALA A 147 -4.97 -28.63 9.78
CA ALA A 147 -6.35 -29.06 9.57
C ALA A 147 -6.58 -29.60 8.16
N ALA A 148 -6.04 -28.90 7.14
CA ALA A 148 -6.18 -29.33 5.77
C ALA A 148 -5.46 -30.66 5.48
N HIS A 149 -4.29 -30.88 6.07
CA HIS A 149 -3.61 -32.17 5.96
C HIS A 149 -4.44 -33.29 6.61
N GLN A 150 -5.03 -33.02 7.80
CA GLN A 150 -5.87 -33.99 8.50
C GLN A 150 -7.19 -34.26 7.78
N PHE A 151 -7.75 -33.31 7.02
CA PHE A 151 -8.94 -33.53 6.19
C PHE A 151 -8.63 -34.30 4.90
N ARG A 152 -7.48 -34.06 4.30
CA ARG A 152 -7.10 -34.73 3.03
C ARG A 152 -7.09 -36.27 3.17
N THR A 153 -6.57 -36.78 4.27
CA THR A 153 -6.45 -38.23 4.50
C THR A 153 -7.80 -38.95 4.52
N PRO A 154 -8.80 -38.58 5.37
CA PRO A 154 -10.11 -39.24 5.36
C PRO A 154 -10.87 -39.00 4.05
N LEU A 155 -10.75 -37.83 3.43
CA LEU A 155 -11.38 -37.56 2.12
C LEU A 155 -10.83 -38.46 1.02
N THR A 156 -9.51 -38.73 1.04
CA THR A 156 -8.90 -39.69 0.12
C THR A 156 -9.44 -41.11 0.34
N GLY A 157 -9.63 -41.50 1.61
CA GLY A 157 -10.25 -42.80 1.94
C GLY A 157 -11.69 -42.91 1.45
N ILE A 158 -12.50 -41.85 1.64
CA ILE A 158 -13.88 -41.78 1.14
C ILE A 158 -13.88 -41.90 -0.40
N ARG A 159 -12.99 -41.20 -1.08
CA ARG A 159 -12.88 -41.25 -2.53
C ARG A 159 -12.58 -42.69 -3.02
N TRP A 160 -11.60 -43.35 -2.43
CA TRP A 160 -11.28 -44.74 -2.80
C TRP A 160 -12.43 -45.70 -2.56
N ALA A 161 -13.18 -45.54 -1.46
CA ALA A 161 -14.38 -46.34 -1.21
C ALA A 161 -15.47 -46.11 -2.29
N LEU A 162 -15.68 -44.85 -2.69
CA LEU A 162 -16.64 -44.51 -3.75
C LEU A 162 -16.17 -45.02 -5.13
N GLU A 163 -14.87 -44.93 -5.44
CA GLU A 163 -14.29 -45.49 -6.67
C GLU A 163 -14.36 -47.03 -6.71
N ALA A 164 -14.28 -47.70 -5.56
CA ALA A 164 -14.51 -49.13 -5.47
C ALA A 164 -15.98 -49.52 -5.70
N LEU A 165 -16.93 -48.76 -5.11
CA LEU A 165 -18.35 -48.95 -5.32
C LEU A 165 -18.79 -48.70 -6.77
N GLU A 166 -18.17 -47.76 -7.48
CA GLU A 166 -18.42 -47.46 -8.88
C GLU A 166 -18.13 -48.68 -9.81
N LYS A 167 -17.18 -49.54 -9.38
CA LYS A 167 -16.82 -50.77 -10.12
C LYS A 167 -17.79 -51.92 -9.87
N GLU A 168 -18.64 -51.85 -8.88
CA GLU A 168 -19.66 -52.85 -8.57
C GLU A 168 -20.88 -52.68 -9.45
N LYS A 169 -21.61 -53.79 -9.67
CA LYS A 169 -22.90 -53.78 -10.44
C LYS A 169 -24.02 -53.25 -9.56
N LEU A 170 -24.08 -51.95 -9.39
CA LEU A 170 -25.11 -51.28 -8.59
C LEU A 170 -26.35 -50.95 -9.45
N PRO A 171 -27.54 -50.94 -8.85
CA PRO A 171 -28.73 -50.36 -9.50
C PRO A 171 -28.50 -48.90 -9.90
N GLU A 172 -29.13 -48.44 -10.99
CA GLU A 172 -28.91 -47.09 -11.56
C GLU A 172 -29.14 -45.96 -10.51
N SER A 173 -30.17 -46.13 -9.67
CA SER A 173 -30.43 -45.17 -8.58
C SER A 173 -29.33 -45.09 -7.53
N GLN A 174 -28.66 -46.22 -7.23
CA GLN A 174 -27.54 -46.26 -6.30
C GLN A 174 -26.26 -45.74 -6.96
N MET A 175 -26.02 -46.01 -8.23
CA MET A 175 -24.92 -45.48 -9.00
C MET A 175 -24.97 -43.94 -9.08
N ALA A 176 -26.17 -43.33 -9.27
CA ALA A 176 -26.34 -41.90 -9.21
C ALA A 176 -25.95 -41.28 -7.85
N LEU A 177 -26.26 -41.97 -6.74
CA LEU A 177 -25.84 -41.55 -5.39
C LEU A 177 -24.33 -41.66 -5.20
N VAL A 178 -23.71 -42.74 -5.67
CA VAL A 178 -22.23 -42.91 -5.62
C VAL A 178 -21.54 -41.80 -6.40
N GLN A 179 -22.02 -41.51 -7.63
CA GLN A 179 -21.45 -40.45 -8.45
C GLN A 179 -21.58 -39.07 -7.75
N SER A 180 -22.80 -38.76 -7.21
CA SER A 180 -23.00 -37.52 -6.45
C SER A 180 -22.06 -37.39 -5.24
N ALA A 181 -21.88 -38.48 -4.48
CA ALA A 181 -20.99 -38.49 -3.34
C ALA A 181 -19.51 -38.31 -3.75
N LYS A 182 -19.10 -38.94 -4.87
CA LYS A 182 -17.78 -38.77 -5.47
C LYS A 182 -17.52 -37.32 -5.86
N ASP A 183 -18.45 -36.70 -6.56
CA ASP A 183 -18.34 -35.28 -6.97
C ASP A 183 -18.19 -34.36 -5.74
N LYS A 184 -18.96 -34.61 -4.68
CA LYS A 184 -18.87 -33.87 -3.43
C LYS A 184 -17.53 -34.09 -2.69
N SER A 185 -17.02 -35.32 -2.69
CA SER A 185 -15.68 -35.62 -2.15
C SER A 185 -14.58 -34.90 -2.91
N HIS A 186 -14.61 -34.90 -4.25
CA HIS A 186 -13.69 -34.11 -5.08
C HIS A 186 -13.78 -32.61 -4.78
N GLN A 187 -14.98 -32.07 -4.66
CA GLN A 187 -15.19 -30.67 -4.29
C GLN A 187 -14.53 -30.33 -2.95
N LEU A 188 -14.67 -31.18 -1.93
CA LEU A 188 -14.06 -30.99 -0.61
C LEU A 188 -12.52 -31.05 -0.68
N VAL A 189 -11.95 -31.98 -1.42
CA VAL A 189 -10.48 -32.05 -1.61
C VAL A 189 -9.95 -30.77 -2.24
N ASN A 190 -10.64 -30.23 -3.25
CA ASN A 190 -10.26 -28.97 -3.90
C ASN A 190 -10.37 -27.78 -2.95
N ILE A 191 -11.41 -27.70 -2.13
CA ILE A 191 -11.55 -26.63 -1.11
C ILE A 191 -10.41 -26.68 -0.11
N VAL A 192 -10.07 -27.87 0.38
CA VAL A 192 -8.97 -28.07 1.33
C VAL A 192 -7.62 -27.69 0.69
N GLY A 193 -7.39 -28.07 -0.57
CA GLY A 193 -6.21 -27.67 -1.33
C GLY A 193 -6.09 -26.15 -1.45
N THR A 194 -7.17 -25.52 -1.86
CA THR A 194 -7.25 -24.06 -2.02
C THR A 194 -6.99 -23.31 -0.70
N LEU A 195 -7.47 -23.83 0.44
CA LEU A 195 -7.20 -23.27 1.76
C LEU A 195 -5.72 -23.35 2.16
N LEU A 196 -5.04 -24.45 1.77
CA LEU A 196 -3.60 -24.58 1.98
C LEU A 196 -2.81 -23.55 1.16
N ASP A 197 -3.18 -23.38 -0.12
CA ASP A 197 -2.53 -22.41 -1.00
C ASP A 197 -2.67 -20.98 -0.44
N ILE A 198 -3.87 -20.60 0.01
CA ILE A 198 -4.11 -19.31 0.69
C ILE A 198 -3.20 -19.16 1.92
N SER A 199 -3.17 -20.18 2.77
CA SER A 199 -2.37 -20.15 3.99
C SER A 199 -0.87 -20.00 3.70
N ALA A 200 -0.36 -20.68 2.65
CA ALA A 200 1.02 -20.57 2.22
C ALA A 200 1.36 -19.18 1.66
N ILE A 201 0.47 -18.61 0.85
CA ILE A 201 0.61 -17.26 0.28
C ILE A 201 0.60 -16.21 1.39
N GLU A 202 -0.41 -16.22 2.27
CA GLU A 202 -0.55 -15.24 3.37
C GLU A 202 0.60 -15.26 4.38
N SER A 203 1.18 -16.43 4.62
CA SER A 203 2.34 -16.56 5.52
C SER A 203 3.68 -16.21 4.85
N GLY A 204 3.67 -15.80 3.58
CA GLY A 204 4.90 -15.57 2.80
C GLY A 204 5.75 -16.84 2.60
N LYS A 205 5.21 -18.02 2.89
CA LYS A 205 5.89 -19.30 2.70
C LYS A 205 5.84 -19.80 1.26
N HIS A 206 4.94 -19.24 0.44
CA HIS A 206 4.85 -19.59 -0.99
C HIS A 206 6.04 -19.00 -1.73
N LYS A 207 6.80 -19.86 -2.40
CA LYS A 207 7.96 -19.44 -3.20
C LYS A 207 7.59 -19.44 -4.67
N TYR A 208 7.56 -18.27 -5.29
CA TYR A 208 7.35 -18.13 -6.72
C TYR A 208 8.65 -18.37 -7.50
N THR A 209 8.54 -19.04 -8.64
CA THR A 209 9.64 -19.25 -9.58
C THR A 209 9.49 -18.30 -10.75
N PHE A 210 9.99 -17.06 -10.59
CA PHE A 210 9.90 -16.03 -11.62
C PHE A 210 10.82 -16.32 -12.81
N ALA A 211 10.24 -16.32 -14.02
CA ALA A 211 10.95 -16.44 -15.29
C ALA A 211 10.34 -15.49 -16.34
N PRO A 212 11.03 -15.17 -17.45
CA PRO A 212 10.40 -14.56 -18.61
C PRO A 212 9.37 -15.51 -19.22
N VAL A 213 8.11 -15.06 -19.32
CA VAL A 213 6.98 -15.86 -19.82
C VAL A 213 6.37 -15.17 -21.04
N ASP A 214 6.16 -15.95 -22.10
CA ASP A 214 5.34 -15.54 -23.25
C ASP A 214 3.85 -15.67 -22.87
N ILE A 215 3.27 -14.56 -22.49
CA ILE A 215 1.88 -14.49 -22.03
C ILE A 215 0.89 -14.75 -23.17
N VAL A 216 1.27 -14.49 -24.43
CA VAL A 216 0.44 -14.73 -25.62
C VAL A 216 0.24 -16.24 -25.81
N VAL A 217 1.35 -16.97 -25.82
CA VAL A 217 1.34 -18.44 -25.94
C VAL A 217 0.59 -19.08 -24.77
N LEU A 218 0.88 -18.63 -23.54
CA LEU A 218 0.21 -19.17 -22.35
C LEU A 218 -1.30 -18.95 -22.39
N THR A 219 -1.73 -17.70 -22.68
CA THR A 219 -3.17 -17.36 -22.72
C THR A 219 -3.91 -18.10 -23.84
N HIS A 220 -3.29 -18.24 -25.00
CA HIS A 220 -3.86 -19.02 -26.11
C HIS A 220 -4.05 -20.49 -25.74
N THR A 221 -3.00 -21.11 -25.15
CA THR A 221 -3.05 -22.50 -24.69
C THR A 221 -4.17 -22.71 -23.66
N VAL A 222 -4.24 -21.85 -22.65
CA VAL A 222 -5.30 -21.94 -21.64
C VAL A 222 -6.69 -21.76 -22.25
N ALA A 223 -6.87 -20.78 -23.16
CA ALA A 223 -8.16 -20.59 -23.81
C ALA A 223 -8.59 -21.82 -24.62
N GLN A 224 -7.65 -22.51 -25.29
CA GLN A 224 -7.93 -23.77 -25.99
C GLN A 224 -8.39 -24.88 -25.05
N ASP A 225 -7.78 -25.02 -23.87
CA ASP A 225 -8.13 -26.04 -22.86
C ASP A 225 -9.61 -25.92 -22.42
N PHE A 226 -10.21 -24.71 -22.49
CA PHE A 226 -11.63 -24.50 -22.17
C PHE A 226 -12.60 -24.67 -23.33
N GLY A 227 -12.14 -25.01 -24.53
CA GLY A 227 -13.00 -25.19 -25.72
C GLY A 227 -14.10 -26.20 -25.50
N GLU A 228 -13.80 -27.39 -24.99
CA GLU A 228 -14.76 -28.43 -24.70
C GLU A 228 -15.79 -28.03 -23.63
N LEU A 229 -15.36 -27.35 -22.58
CA LEU A 229 -16.24 -26.82 -21.52
C LEU A 229 -17.23 -25.80 -22.11
N ALA A 230 -16.72 -24.88 -22.92
CA ALA A 230 -17.54 -23.87 -23.59
C ALA A 230 -18.57 -24.49 -24.54
N GLU A 231 -18.17 -25.49 -25.31
CA GLU A 231 -19.07 -26.22 -26.20
C GLU A 231 -20.21 -26.94 -25.44
N ARG A 232 -19.88 -27.63 -24.35
CA ARG A 232 -20.86 -28.27 -23.46
C ARG A 232 -21.83 -27.26 -22.84
N ALA A 233 -21.30 -26.07 -22.47
CA ALA A 233 -22.10 -24.97 -21.96
C ALA A 233 -22.90 -24.22 -23.05
N LYS A 234 -22.68 -24.52 -24.34
CA LYS A 234 -23.20 -23.80 -25.52
C LYS A 234 -22.84 -22.32 -25.50
N VAL A 235 -21.59 -22.00 -25.10
CA VAL A 235 -21.00 -20.66 -25.05
C VAL A 235 -19.92 -20.57 -26.11
N SER A 236 -19.95 -19.49 -26.90
CA SER A 236 -18.88 -19.25 -27.90
C SER A 236 -17.64 -18.65 -27.25
N LEU A 237 -16.55 -19.42 -27.26
CA LEU A 237 -15.27 -18.94 -26.74
C LEU A 237 -14.35 -18.48 -27.87
N TYR A 238 -13.90 -17.23 -27.82
CA TYR A 238 -13.04 -16.65 -28.85
C TYR A 238 -11.73 -16.19 -28.23
N TYR A 239 -10.61 -16.61 -28.79
CA TYR A 239 -9.32 -15.99 -28.57
C TYR A 239 -9.07 -14.97 -29.68
N VAL A 240 -8.78 -13.72 -29.29
CA VAL A 240 -8.47 -12.63 -30.21
C VAL A 240 -6.96 -12.34 -30.10
N PRO A 241 -6.17 -12.67 -31.12
CA PRO A 241 -4.73 -12.42 -31.07
C PRO A 241 -4.45 -10.91 -30.98
N PRO A 242 -3.36 -10.51 -30.31
CA PRO A 242 -2.98 -9.10 -30.22
C PRO A 242 -2.61 -8.53 -31.60
N GLU A 243 -2.83 -7.22 -31.80
CA GLU A 243 -2.52 -6.53 -33.07
C GLU A 243 -1.03 -6.25 -33.26
N GLY A 244 -0.18 -6.47 -32.26
CA GLY A 244 1.27 -6.20 -32.31
C GLY A 244 2.07 -7.17 -31.46
N GLU A 245 3.38 -6.92 -31.36
CA GLU A 245 4.26 -7.68 -30.48
C GLU A 245 3.93 -7.39 -29.02
N VAL A 246 3.74 -8.43 -28.22
CA VAL A 246 3.53 -8.36 -26.78
C VAL A 246 4.83 -8.76 -26.10
N PRO A 247 5.41 -7.90 -25.27
CA PRO A 247 6.65 -8.22 -24.54
C PRO A 247 6.46 -9.38 -23.57
N LEU A 248 7.56 -10.08 -23.27
CA LEU A 248 7.57 -11.08 -22.19
C LEU A 248 7.26 -10.43 -20.86
N VAL A 249 6.59 -11.18 -19.98
CA VAL A 249 6.34 -10.78 -18.59
C VAL A 249 7.21 -11.55 -17.64
N ARG A 250 7.64 -10.96 -16.53
CA ARG A 250 8.39 -11.67 -15.48
C ARG A 250 7.38 -12.30 -14.52
N ALA A 251 7.17 -13.61 -14.61
CA ALA A 251 6.13 -14.28 -13.86
C ALA A 251 6.49 -15.75 -13.54
N ASP A 252 5.76 -16.34 -12.59
CA ASP A 252 5.67 -17.78 -12.40
C ASP A 252 4.57 -18.33 -13.31
N ILE A 253 4.95 -19.12 -14.30
CA ILE A 253 4.06 -19.61 -15.35
C ILE A 253 2.89 -20.43 -14.81
N GLU A 254 3.10 -21.26 -13.79
CA GLU A 254 2.06 -22.10 -13.19
C GLU A 254 1.02 -21.24 -12.46
N GLN A 255 1.48 -20.19 -11.79
CA GLN A 255 0.60 -19.28 -11.05
C GLN A 255 -0.21 -18.41 -12.00
N ILE A 256 0.39 -17.90 -13.07
CA ILE A 256 -0.36 -17.15 -14.09
C ILE A 256 -1.36 -18.05 -14.82
N LYS A 257 -0.96 -19.29 -15.15
CA LYS A 257 -1.87 -20.29 -15.69
C LYS A 257 -3.07 -20.54 -14.77
N TRP A 258 -2.84 -20.60 -13.47
CA TRP A 258 -3.91 -20.74 -12.47
C TRP A 258 -4.88 -19.54 -12.47
N ILE A 259 -4.38 -18.30 -12.55
CA ILE A 259 -5.21 -17.10 -12.66
C ILE A 259 -6.08 -17.17 -13.92
N LEU A 260 -5.46 -17.46 -15.08
CA LEU A 260 -6.15 -17.53 -16.36
C LEU A 260 -7.24 -18.60 -16.36
N ASN A 261 -6.94 -19.79 -15.83
CA ASN A 261 -7.93 -20.87 -15.66
C ASN A 261 -9.13 -20.36 -14.86
N ASN A 262 -8.89 -19.69 -13.73
CA ASN A 262 -9.96 -19.22 -12.85
C ASN A 262 -10.87 -18.20 -13.54
N ILE A 263 -10.30 -17.19 -14.21
CA ILE A 263 -11.11 -16.13 -14.83
C ILE A 263 -11.81 -16.61 -16.10
N ILE A 264 -11.21 -17.50 -16.90
CA ILE A 264 -11.82 -18.06 -18.11
C ILE A 264 -12.93 -19.06 -17.73
N GLU A 265 -12.67 -19.94 -16.75
CA GLU A 265 -13.69 -20.85 -16.23
C GLU A 265 -14.90 -20.10 -15.69
N ASN A 266 -14.70 -19.05 -14.89
CA ASN A 266 -15.77 -18.20 -14.38
C ASN A 266 -16.55 -17.54 -15.53
N ALA A 267 -15.87 -17.00 -16.53
CA ALA A 267 -16.52 -16.40 -17.69
C ALA A 267 -17.43 -17.40 -18.44
N VAL A 268 -16.96 -18.62 -18.68
CA VAL A 268 -17.76 -19.66 -19.33
C VAL A 268 -18.94 -20.10 -18.47
N ARG A 269 -18.72 -20.36 -17.17
CA ARG A 269 -19.76 -20.82 -16.23
C ARG A 269 -20.88 -19.80 -16.02
N TYR A 270 -20.53 -18.51 -15.91
CA TYR A 270 -21.52 -17.47 -15.65
C TYR A 270 -22.15 -16.88 -16.91
N THR A 271 -21.73 -17.30 -18.09
CA THR A 271 -22.36 -16.94 -19.34
C THR A 271 -23.56 -17.88 -19.62
N PRO A 272 -24.76 -17.37 -19.95
CA PRO A 272 -25.87 -18.19 -20.37
C PRO A 272 -25.62 -18.89 -21.73
N SER A 273 -26.30 -20.00 -21.97
CA SER A 273 -26.28 -20.67 -23.27
C SER A 273 -26.62 -19.69 -24.40
N GLY A 274 -25.85 -19.73 -25.49
CA GLY A 274 -25.92 -18.78 -26.61
C GLY A 274 -25.10 -17.50 -26.43
N GLY A 275 -24.52 -17.29 -25.27
CA GLY A 275 -23.61 -16.17 -25.00
C GLY A 275 -22.20 -16.39 -25.52
N SER A 276 -21.31 -15.42 -25.26
CA SER A 276 -19.93 -15.48 -25.73
C SER A 276 -18.92 -15.01 -24.66
N VAL A 277 -17.71 -15.56 -24.73
CA VAL A 277 -16.54 -15.16 -23.97
C VAL A 277 -15.43 -14.80 -24.96
N ARG A 278 -14.78 -13.66 -24.76
CA ARG A 278 -13.65 -13.19 -25.57
C ARG A 278 -12.42 -13.02 -24.68
N VAL A 279 -11.33 -13.66 -25.07
CA VAL A 279 -10.02 -13.53 -24.43
C VAL A 279 -9.14 -12.69 -25.33
N MET A 280 -8.69 -11.58 -24.85
CA MET A 280 -7.93 -10.55 -25.61
C MET A 280 -6.68 -10.17 -24.85
N LEU A 281 -5.63 -9.79 -25.60
CA LEU A 281 -4.38 -9.27 -25.03
C LEU A 281 -4.05 -7.94 -25.69
N ASP A 282 -3.52 -7.03 -24.89
CA ASP A 282 -2.83 -5.82 -25.38
C ASP A 282 -1.67 -5.46 -24.47
N SER A 283 -0.78 -4.61 -24.95
CA SER A 283 0.37 -4.10 -24.19
C SER A 283 0.33 -2.59 -24.08
N GLY A 284 0.61 -2.07 -22.88
CA GLY A 284 0.89 -0.66 -22.63
C GLY A 284 2.40 -0.38 -22.58
N ALA A 285 2.78 0.77 -22.02
CA ALA A 285 4.18 1.18 -21.93
C ALA A 285 5.02 0.30 -21.00
N ASP A 286 4.46 -0.16 -19.88
CA ASP A 286 5.15 -0.88 -18.80
C ASP A 286 4.43 -2.19 -18.38
N ARG A 287 3.26 -2.45 -18.95
CA ARG A 287 2.40 -3.58 -18.55
C ARG A 287 1.77 -4.27 -19.76
N VAL A 288 1.53 -5.56 -19.59
CA VAL A 288 0.68 -6.37 -20.47
C VAL A 288 -0.67 -6.60 -19.78
N PHE A 289 -1.73 -6.59 -20.57
CA PHE A 289 -3.10 -6.78 -20.11
C PHE A 289 -3.73 -7.99 -20.80
N VAL A 290 -4.25 -8.93 -19.99
CA VAL A 290 -5.10 -10.00 -20.48
C VAL A 290 -6.52 -9.69 -20.06
N ARG A 291 -7.44 -9.56 -21.03
CA ARG A 291 -8.85 -9.27 -20.78
C ARG A 291 -9.72 -10.47 -21.15
N VAL A 292 -10.57 -10.85 -20.20
CA VAL A 292 -11.60 -11.88 -20.42
C VAL A 292 -12.94 -11.20 -20.29
N ARG A 293 -13.62 -11.01 -21.44
CA ARG A 293 -14.94 -10.38 -21.55
C ARG A 293 -15.99 -11.44 -21.78
N ASP A 294 -16.98 -11.52 -20.89
CA ASP A 294 -18.14 -12.39 -21.01
C ASP A 294 -19.43 -11.60 -21.32
N THR A 295 -20.44 -12.28 -21.83
CA THR A 295 -21.81 -11.76 -21.97
C THR A 295 -22.74 -12.40 -20.92
N GLY A 296 -22.20 -12.62 -19.73
CA GLY A 296 -22.83 -13.36 -18.64
C GLY A 296 -23.80 -12.53 -17.80
N ILE A 297 -24.09 -13.07 -16.62
CA ILE A 297 -25.06 -12.48 -15.65
C ILE A 297 -24.60 -11.15 -15.07
N GLY A 298 -23.32 -10.79 -15.27
CA GLY A 298 -22.71 -9.58 -14.71
C GLY A 298 -22.59 -9.60 -13.19
N ILE A 299 -22.05 -8.51 -12.64
CA ILE A 299 -21.86 -8.30 -11.20
C ILE A 299 -22.71 -7.10 -10.79
N LYS A 300 -23.64 -7.32 -9.87
CA LYS A 300 -24.53 -6.27 -9.36
C LYS A 300 -23.72 -5.19 -8.63
N PRO A 301 -24.17 -3.91 -8.62
CA PRO A 301 -23.45 -2.82 -7.95
C PRO A 301 -23.13 -3.09 -6.48
N GLU A 302 -24.07 -3.72 -5.74
CA GLU A 302 -23.93 -4.08 -4.33
C GLU A 302 -22.84 -5.11 -4.06
N ASP A 303 -22.55 -5.99 -5.04
CA ASP A 303 -21.58 -7.08 -4.92
C ASP A 303 -20.15 -6.65 -5.28
N ARG A 304 -20.00 -5.53 -6.02
CA ARG A 304 -18.71 -5.11 -6.63
C ARG A 304 -17.59 -4.91 -5.63
N GLY A 305 -17.89 -4.45 -4.41
CA GLY A 305 -16.90 -4.27 -3.35
C GLY A 305 -16.32 -5.57 -2.81
N ASN A 306 -17.09 -6.66 -2.93
CA ASN A 306 -16.84 -7.88 -2.15
C ASN A 306 -16.40 -9.08 -3.00
N ILE A 307 -16.45 -9.01 -4.36
CA ILE A 307 -16.16 -10.19 -5.21
C ILE A 307 -14.74 -10.75 -5.08
N PHE A 308 -13.80 -9.94 -4.57
CA PHE A 308 -12.45 -10.38 -4.24
C PHE A 308 -12.27 -10.74 -2.76
N GLU A 309 -13.34 -10.70 -1.94
CA GLU A 309 -13.29 -11.16 -0.56
C GLU A 309 -13.35 -12.68 -0.48
N ARG A 310 -12.78 -13.22 0.60
CA ARG A 310 -12.75 -14.67 0.85
C ARG A 310 -14.15 -15.21 1.09
N PHE A 311 -14.46 -16.34 0.46
CA PHE A 311 -15.73 -17.05 0.59
C PHE A 311 -16.94 -16.26 0.07
N TYR A 312 -16.71 -15.07 -0.50
CA TYR A 312 -17.79 -14.26 -1.02
C TYR A 312 -18.31 -14.82 -2.35
N ARG A 313 -19.63 -14.85 -2.49
CA ARG A 313 -20.33 -15.24 -3.71
C ARG A 313 -21.59 -14.39 -3.86
N ALA A 314 -21.71 -13.71 -4.98
CA ALA A 314 -22.91 -12.94 -5.31
C ALA A 314 -24.16 -13.85 -5.39
N GLU A 315 -25.30 -13.36 -4.96
CA GLU A 315 -26.56 -14.15 -4.96
C GLU A 315 -26.92 -14.68 -6.32
N ASN A 316 -26.76 -13.87 -7.38
CA ASN A 316 -27.03 -14.30 -8.76
C ASN A 316 -26.06 -15.38 -9.24
N ALA A 317 -24.82 -15.40 -8.75
CA ALA A 317 -23.86 -16.45 -9.05
C ALA A 317 -24.20 -17.77 -8.32
N VAL A 318 -24.67 -17.70 -7.06
CA VAL A 318 -25.15 -18.88 -6.31
C VAL A 318 -26.39 -19.46 -6.94
N ALA A 319 -27.32 -18.63 -7.40
CA ALA A 319 -28.56 -19.08 -8.04
C ALA A 319 -28.31 -19.80 -9.40
N LYS A 320 -27.26 -19.39 -10.13
CA LYS A 320 -26.90 -20.00 -11.41
C LYS A 320 -26.08 -21.28 -11.26
N GLU A 321 -25.14 -21.29 -10.33
CA GLU A 321 -24.18 -22.38 -10.13
C GLU A 321 -23.94 -22.60 -8.63
N ASN A 322 -24.33 -23.77 -8.13
CA ASN A 322 -24.09 -24.12 -6.73
C ASN A 322 -22.63 -24.54 -6.45
N ALA A 323 -21.85 -24.88 -7.49
CA ALA A 323 -20.45 -25.25 -7.37
C ALA A 323 -19.58 -23.99 -7.31
N GLY A 324 -18.69 -23.93 -6.31
CA GLY A 324 -17.72 -22.84 -6.12
C GLY A 324 -17.56 -22.50 -4.64
N ASN A 325 -16.35 -22.17 -4.24
CA ASN A 325 -15.99 -21.93 -2.85
C ASN A 325 -15.79 -20.44 -2.52
N GLY A 326 -15.92 -19.53 -3.51
CA GLY A 326 -15.71 -18.10 -3.32
C GLY A 326 -14.25 -17.71 -3.01
N LEU A 327 -13.27 -18.57 -3.31
CA LEU A 327 -11.85 -18.33 -3.04
C LEU A 327 -11.05 -17.99 -4.30
N GLY A 328 -11.54 -18.39 -5.46
CA GLY A 328 -10.78 -18.29 -6.72
C GLY A 328 -10.38 -16.88 -7.09
N LEU A 329 -11.29 -15.91 -7.05
CA LEU A 329 -10.99 -14.51 -7.39
C LEU A 329 -10.07 -13.85 -6.35
N TYR A 330 -10.24 -14.16 -5.06
CA TYR A 330 -9.35 -13.69 -4.00
C TYR A 330 -7.90 -14.14 -4.25
N ILE A 331 -7.69 -15.43 -4.50
CA ILE A 331 -6.35 -15.99 -4.77
C ILE A 331 -5.78 -15.42 -6.07
N ALA A 332 -6.59 -15.36 -7.13
CA ALA A 332 -6.17 -14.81 -8.40
C ALA A 332 -5.64 -13.37 -8.27
N ARG A 333 -6.33 -12.54 -7.51
CA ARG A 333 -5.88 -11.16 -7.24
C ARG A 333 -4.63 -11.13 -6.38
N THR A 334 -4.54 -11.96 -5.34
CA THR A 334 -3.34 -12.04 -4.48
C THR A 334 -2.12 -12.44 -5.30
N ILE A 335 -2.22 -13.51 -6.11
CA ILE A 335 -1.13 -13.94 -6.99
C ILE A 335 -0.75 -12.82 -7.98
N ALA A 336 -1.73 -12.14 -8.60
CA ALA A 336 -1.45 -11.03 -9.51
C ALA A 336 -0.68 -9.91 -8.81
N THR A 337 -1.07 -9.56 -7.56
CA THR A 337 -0.40 -8.55 -6.74
C THR A 337 1.02 -8.95 -6.38
N ASP A 338 1.25 -10.20 -5.99
CA ASP A 338 2.59 -10.73 -5.68
C ASP A 338 3.53 -10.74 -6.91
N HIS A 339 2.95 -10.72 -8.11
CA HIS A 339 3.66 -10.57 -9.38
C HIS A 339 3.86 -9.09 -9.80
N GLY A 340 3.55 -8.12 -8.92
CA GLY A 340 3.62 -6.70 -9.22
C GLY A 340 2.54 -6.21 -10.18
N GLY A 341 1.54 -7.07 -10.43
CA GLY A 341 0.36 -6.82 -11.25
C GLY A 341 -0.89 -6.47 -10.45
N ASP A 342 -2.04 -6.65 -11.08
CA ASP A 342 -3.35 -6.58 -10.42
C ASP A 342 -4.40 -7.34 -11.24
N LEU A 343 -5.46 -7.79 -10.58
CA LEU A 343 -6.65 -8.35 -11.21
C LEU A 343 -7.85 -7.47 -10.87
N ASN A 344 -8.40 -6.84 -11.89
CA ASN A 344 -9.57 -5.97 -11.79
C ASN A 344 -10.72 -6.46 -12.67
N PHE A 345 -11.90 -5.85 -12.49
CA PHE A 345 -13.05 -6.08 -13.35
C PHE A 345 -13.80 -4.78 -13.61
N GLU A 346 -14.53 -4.76 -14.71
CA GLU A 346 -15.48 -3.70 -15.04
C GLU A 346 -16.75 -4.30 -15.67
N PRO A 347 -17.93 -3.72 -15.44
CA PRO A 347 -19.12 -4.08 -16.20
C PRO A 347 -18.91 -3.73 -17.67
N ASN A 348 -19.45 -4.54 -18.57
CA ASN A 348 -19.37 -4.23 -20.00
C ASN A 348 -20.04 -2.88 -20.31
N LYS A 349 -19.40 -2.08 -21.16
CA LYS A 349 -19.96 -0.79 -21.62
C LYS A 349 -21.18 -0.99 -22.50
N GLU A 350 -21.21 -2.10 -23.24
CA GLU A 350 -22.30 -2.48 -24.14
C GLU A 350 -22.75 -3.90 -23.82
N GLY A 351 -24.04 -4.05 -23.51
CA GLY A 351 -24.67 -5.34 -23.22
C GLY A 351 -24.38 -5.84 -21.78
N PRO A 352 -24.91 -7.04 -21.47
CA PRO A 352 -24.69 -7.67 -20.18
C PRO A 352 -23.30 -8.25 -20.07
N GLY A 353 -22.87 -8.58 -18.83
CA GLY A 353 -21.66 -9.31 -18.54
C GLY A 353 -20.57 -8.45 -17.91
N THR A 354 -19.38 -9.05 -17.80
CA THR A 354 -18.22 -8.50 -17.08
C THR A 354 -16.97 -8.62 -17.95
N THR A 355 -16.04 -7.71 -17.77
CA THR A 355 -14.68 -7.82 -18.31
C THR A 355 -13.71 -7.91 -17.13
N PHE A 356 -13.05 -9.04 -16.95
CA PHE A 356 -11.91 -9.17 -16.04
C PHE A 356 -10.62 -8.80 -16.75
N THR A 357 -9.75 -8.05 -16.07
CA THR A 357 -8.46 -7.59 -16.60
C THR A 357 -7.35 -7.98 -15.65
N LEU A 358 -6.46 -8.87 -16.09
CA LEU A 358 -5.19 -9.16 -15.45
C LEU A 358 -4.13 -8.24 -16.05
N SER A 359 -3.43 -7.48 -15.20
CA SER A 359 -2.28 -6.66 -15.60
C SER A 359 -1.00 -7.24 -15.02
N LEU A 360 0.05 -7.35 -15.82
CA LEU A 360 1.36 -7.85 -15.40
C LEU A 360 2.47 -6.90 -15.87
N PRO A 361 3.54 -6.69 -15.09
CA PRO A 361 4.67 -5.87 -15.52
C PRO A 361 5.45 -6.58 -16.63
N ILE A 362 5.96 -5.80 -17.59
CA ILE A 362 6.87 -6.28 -18.64
C ILE A 362 8.18 -6.74 -17.99
N ALA A 363 8.76 -7.83 -18.50
CA ALA A 363 10.08 -8.26 -18.06
C ALA A 363 11.10 -7.20 -18.51
N GLY A 364 11.70 -6.50 -17.55
CA GLY A 364 12.74 -5.51 -17.80
C GLY A 364 14.08 -6.14 -18.19
#